data_750533223a655bb159dd73d71d5c827b
#
_entry.id   750533223a655bb159dd73d71d5c827b
#
_cell.length_a   1.000
_cell.length_b   1.000
_cell.length_c   1.000
_cell.angle_alpha   90.00
_cell.angle_beta   90.00
_cell.angle_gamma   90.00
#
_symmetry.space_group_name_H-M   'P 1'
#
loop_
_entity.id
_entity.type
_entity.pdbx_description
1 polymer ?
#
loop_
_entity_poly.entity_id
_entity_poly.type
_entity_poly.pdbx_seq_one_letter_code
_entity_poly.pdbx_strand_id
1 'polypeptide(L)'
;ENTKIFSAQVWNPRKKHTWHDAKFKPDTAPLLIYECHVGMAQDAEKVGTYKEFTENILPRVKADGYNCIQIMAIQEHPYYGSFGYHVSSFFAASSRFGTPEELKALIDEAHGLGIAVIMDIVHSHAVKNEVEGLGNLAGDPCQYFYQGDRREHPAWDSLCFDYGKNEVL
;
A
#
# COMPACT_ATOMS: atom_id res chain seq x y z
N GLU A 1 3.64 -4.57 -18.80
CA GLU A 1 4.63 -4.80 -17.73
C GLU A 1 6.09 -4.82 -18.19
N ASN A 2 6.35 -4.84 -19.50
CA ASN A 2 7.71 -4.91 -20.04
C ASN A 2 8.23 -3.59 -20.63
N THR A 3 7.47 -2.52 -20.54
CA THR A 3 7.94 -1.21 -20.98
C THR A 3 8.64 -0.56 -19.77
N LYS A 4 9.93 -0.35 -19.85
CA LYS A 4 10.69 0.43 -18.85
C LYS A 4 10.38 1.94 -18.97
N ILE A 5 9.14 2.28 -19.32
CA ILE A 5 8.67 3.65 -19.47
C ILE A 5 7.67 3.91 -18.34
N PHE A 6 8.08 4.72 -17.39
CA PHE A 6 7.29 5.11 -16.23
C PHE A 6 7.00 6.60 -16.30
N SER A 7 5.78 6.99 -15.94
CA SER A 7 5.38 8.39 -15.85
C SER A 7 4.95 8.69 -14.42
N ALA A 8 5.68 9.58 -13.76
CA ALA A 8 5.24 10.10 -12.48
C ALA A 8 3.97 10.95 -12.68
N GLN A 9 3.02 10.80 -11.76
CA GLN A 9 1.77 11.56 -11.75
C GLN A 9 1.70 12.43 -10.50
N VAL A 10 1.37 13.71 -10.71
CA VAL A 10 1.05 14.60 -9.61
C VAL A 10 -0.43 14.44 -9.28
N TRP A 11 -0.72 13.96 -8.06
CA TRP A 11 -2.10 13.83 -7.60
C TRP A 11 -2.56 15.13 -6.94
N ASN A 12 -3.39 15.90 -7.63
CA ASN A 12 -4.01 17.11 -7.11
C ASN A 12 -5.47 17.21 -7.59
N PRO A 13 -6.38 16.43 -6.99
CA PRO A 13 -7.76 16.35 -7.44
C PRO A 13 -8.49 17.67 -7.19
N ARG A 14 -9.38 18.05 -8.11
CA ARG A 14 -10.25 19.22 -7.95
C ARG A 14 -11.18 19.10 -6.75
N LYS A 15 -11.68 17.88 -6.49
CA LYS A 15 -12.49 17.52 -5.33
C LYS A 15 -11.72 16.55 -4.45
N LYS A 16 -11.24 17.04 -3.32
CA LYS A 16 -10.57 16.22 -2.30
C LYS A 16 -11.62 15.44 -1.52
N HIS A 17 -11.22 14.27 -1.01
CA HIS A 17 -12.05 13.50 -0.09
C HIS A 17 -12.39 14.34 1.16
N THR A 18 -13.63 14.27 1.60
CA THR A 18 -14.08 14.89 2.86
C THR A 18 -14.29 13.76 3.86
N TRP A 19 -13.55 13.78 4.94
CA TRP A 19 -13.65 12.77 5.99
C TRP A 19 -14.92 12.94 6.83
N HIS A 20 -15.58 11.84 7.14
CA HIS A 20 -16.78 11.81 7.99
C HIS A 20 -16.53 11.10 9.32
N ASP A 21 -15.34 10.61 9.55
CA ASP A 21 -14.92 9.76 10.66
C ASP A 21 -14.45 10.50 11.92
N ALA A 22 -14.66 11.81 12.03
CA ALA A 22 -14.21 12.62 13.17
C ALA A 22 -14.64 12.10 14.56
N LYS A 23 -15.69 11.28 14.63
CA LYS A 23 -16.16 10.64 15.86
C LYS A 23 -15.74 9.18 16.00
N PHE A 24 -15.06 8.63 14.98
CA PHE A 24 -14.61 7.25 15.04
C PHE A 24 -13.59 7.08 16.16
N LYS A 25 -13.76 6.01 16.91
CA LYS A 25 -12.79 5.52 17.90
C LYS A 25 -12.68 4.03 17.70
N PRO A 26 -11.46 3.47 17.59
CA PRO A 26 -11.28 2.03 17.58
C PRO A 26 -11.95 1.40 18.81
N ASP A 27 -12.58 0.25 18.62
CA ASP A 27 -13.12 -0.51 19.73
C ASP A 27 -12.01 -0.90 20.71
N THR A 28 -12.31 -0.88 22.01
CA THR A 28 -11.42 -1.36 23.07
C THR A 28 -11.53 -2.87 23.28
N ALA A 29 -12.48 -3.53 22.62
CA ALA A 29 -12.64 -4.98 22.60
C ALA A 29 -11.42 -5.65 21.90
N PRO A 30 -11.19 -6.95 22.13
CA PRO A 30 -10.18 -7.68 21.38
C PRO A 30 -10.40 -7.51 19.88
N LEU A 31 -9.30 -7.21 19.15
CA LEU A 31 -9.37 -7.07 17.70
C LEU A 31 -9.62 -8.42 17.05
N LEU A 32 -10.65 -8.47 16.23
CA LEU A 32 -10.89 -9.52 15.25
C LEU A 32 -10.50 -8.96 13.91
N ILE A 33 -9.30 -9.32 13.44
CA ILE A 33 -8.66 -8.74 12.27
C ILE A 33 -8.96 -9.60 11.04
N TYR A 34 -9.49 -8.98 10.00
CA TYR A 34 -9.58 -9.55 8.67
C TYR A 34 -8.42 -9.00 7.81
N GLU A 35 -7.42 -9.84 7.57
CA GLU A 35 -6.32 -9.49 6.65
C GLU A 35 -6.77 -9.69 5.21
N CYS A 36 -6.50 -8.74 4.34
CA CYS A 36 -7.02 -8.73 2.99
C CYS A 36 -6.08 -8.03 1.99
N HIS A 37 -6.13 -8.52 0.74
CA HIS A 37 -5.49 -7.87 -0.40
C HIS A 37 -6.58 -7.30 -1.31
N VAL A 38 -6.63 -5.98 -1.49
CA VAL A 38 -7.70 -5.28 -2.23
C VAL A 38 -7.91 -5.88 -3.62
N GLY A 39 -6.84 -6.12 -4.35
CA GLY A 39 -6.91 -6.62 -5.72
C GLY A 39 -7.41 -8.06 -5.84
N MET A 40 -7.33 -8.87 -4.77
CA MET A 40 -7.69 -10.29 -4.79
C MET A 40 -9.00 -10.60 -4.06
N ALA A 41 -9.56 -9.65 -3.33
CA ALA A 41 -10.76 -9.85 -2.51
C ALA A 41 -12.05 -9.84 -3.35
N GLN A 42 -12.10 -10.61 -4.42
CA GLN A 42 -13.25 -10.72 -5.32
C GLN A 42 -13.20 -12.01 -6.16
N ASP A 43 -14.33 -12.39 -6.75
CA ASP A 43 -14.47 -13.63 -7.54
C ASP A 43 -14.23 -13.41 -9.06
N ALA A 44 -14.26 -12.16 -9.54
CA ALA A 44 -14.05 -11.87 -10.95
C ALA A 44 -12.57 -12.02 -11.34
N GLU A 45 -12.30 -12.54 -12.55
CA GLU A 45 -10.94 -12.72 -13.10
C GLU A 45 -10.30 -11.39 -13.51
N LYS A 46 -10.15 -10.47 -12.57
CA LYS A 46 -9.52 -9.16 -12.73
C LYS A 46 -8.93 -8.68 -11.40
N VAL A 47 -8.12 -7.64 -11.45
CA VAL A 47 -7.68 -6.94 -10.24
C VAL A 47 -8.84 -6.14 -9.65
N GLY A 48 -9.16 -6.34 -8.38
CA GLY A 48 -10.16 -5.59 -7.64
C GLY A 48 -9.74 -4.15 -7.37
N THR A 49 -10.73 -3.29 -7.13
CA THR A 49 -10.52 -1.87 -6.87
C THR A 49 -10.89 -1.49 -5.43
N TYR A 50 -10.38 -0.34 -4.95
CA TYR A 50 -10.79 0.23 -3.66
C TYR A 50 -12.31 0.37 -3.56
N LYS A 51 -12.93 0.84 -4.64
CA LYS A 51 -14.38 1.01 -4.70
C LYS A 51 -15.12 -0.32 -4.58
N GLU A 52 -14.74 -1.32 -5.36
CA GLU A 52 -15.37 -2.66 -5.30
C GLU A 52 -15.18 -3.32 -3.94
N PHE A 53 -14.01 -3.14 -3.33
CA PHE A 53 -13.78 -3.62 -1.97
C PHE A 53 -14.74 -2.95 -0.97
N THR A 54 -14.87 -1.63 -1.07
CA THR A 54 -15.80 -0.85 -0.22
C THR A 54 -17.24 -1.33 -0.37
N GLU A 55 -17.70 -1.52 -1.61
CA GLU A 55 -19.10 -1.84 -1.89
C GLU A 55 -19.45 -3.30 -1.60
N ASN A 56 -18.51 -4.24 -1.83
CA ASN A 56 -18.84 -5.67 -1.82
C ASN A 56 -18.19 -6.44 -0.67
N ILE A 57 -17.04 -6.01 -0.17
CA ILE A 57 -16.28 -6.76 0.84
C ILE A 57 -16.49 -6.21 2.25
N LEU A 58 -16.41 -4.90 2.44
CA LEU A 58 -16.61 -4.30 3.77
C LEU A 58 -17.93 -4.70 4.43
N PRO A 59 -19.08 -4.74 3.73
CA PRO A 59 -20.34 -5.20 4.33
C PRO A 59 -20.29 -6.65 4.82
N ARG A 60 -19.58 -7.54 4.10
CA ARG A 60 -19.37 -8.94 4.51
C ARG A 60 -18.49 -9.03 5.75
N VAL A 61 -17.37 -8.34 5.75
CA VAL A 61 -16.45 -8.27 6.89
C VAL A 61 -17.18 -7.80 8.15
N LYS A 62 -18.05 -6.80 8.01
CA LYS A 62 -18.91 -6.34 9.11
C LYS A 62 -19.94 -7.37 9.57
N ALA A 63 -20.60 -8.03 8.63
CA ALA A 63 -21.62 -9.06 8.93
C ALA A 63 -21.00 -10.28 9.63
N ASP A 64 -19.75 -10.62 9.28
CA ASP A 64 -18.99 -11.72 9.90
C ASP A 64 -18.42 -11.38 11.28
N GLY A 65 -18.65 -10.14 11.76
CA GLY A 65 -18.31 -9.70 13.11
C GLY A 65 -16.88 -9.20 13.31
N TYR A 66 -16.10 -9.01 12.22
CA TYR A 66 -14.79 -8.37 12.31
C TYR A 66 -14.92 -6.89 12.69
N ASN A 67 -14.00 -6.40 13.52
CA ASN A 67 -13.91 -5.00 13.94
C ASN A 67 -12.65 -4.29 13.47
N CYS A 68 -11.81 -4.98 12.69
CA CYS A 68 -10.61 -4.45 12.08
C CYS A 68 -10.34 -5.11 10.73
N ILE A 69 -9.87 -4.33 9.76
CA ILE A 69 -9.23 -4.88 8.55
C ILE A 69 -7.74 -4.52 8.56
N GLN A 70 -6.91 -5.44 8.11
CA GLN A 70 -5.50 -5.20 7.80
C GLN A 70 -5.33 -5.27 6.29
N ILE A 71 -5.04 -4.14 5.68
CA ILE A 71 -4.84 -4.05 4.23
C ILE A 71 -3.38 -4.36 3.94
N MET A 72 -3.15 -5.50 3.25
CA MET A 72 -1.82 -5.91 2.79
C MET A 72 -1.21 -4.82 1.90
N ALA A 73 0.08 -4.64 2.02
CA ALA A 73 0.97 -3.66 1.38
C ALA A 73 0.37 -2.94 0.16
N ILE A 74 -0.22 -1.76 0.38
CA ILE A 74 -0.91 -0.96 -0.65
C ILE A 74 -0.06 0.20 -1.20
N GLN A 75 1.18 0.31 -0.78
CA GLN A 75 2.10 1.28 -1.36
C GLN A 75 2.32 0.99 -2.85
N GLU A 76 2.65 2.01 -3.64
CA GLU A 76 2.84 1.82 -5.09
C GLU A 76 3.97 0.83 -5.39
N HIS A 77 3.68 -0.12 -6.27
CA HIS A 77 4.58 -1.22 -6.63
C HIS A 77 4.42 -1.59 -8.11
N PRO A 78 5.52 -1.91 -8.82
CA PRO A 78 5.48 -2.20 -10.27
C PRO A 78 4.95 -3.60 -10.57
N TYR A 79 5.18 -4.57 -9.68
CA TYR A 79 4.89 -5.97 -9.93
C TYR A 79 3.73 -6.47 -9.05
N TYR A 80 2.61 -6.79 -9.67
CA TYR A 80 1.39 -7.27 -8.98
C TYR A 80 1.63 -8.54 -8.16
N GLY A 81 2.44 -9.47 -8.68
CA GLY A 81 2.77 -10.72 -8.00
C GLY A 81 3.62 -10.55 -6.73
N SER A 82 4.10 -9.33 -6.44
CA SER A 82 4.72 -9.02 -5.15
C SER A 82 3.70 -8.77 -4.04
N PHE A 83 2.40 -8.71 -4.37
CA PHE A 83 1.32 -8.36 -3.44
C PHE A 83 1.51 -7.02 -2.72
N GLY A 84 2.31 -6.10 -3.30
CA GLY A 84 2.65 -4.81 -2.72
C GLY A 84 3.95 -4.79 -1.90
N TYR A 85 4.64 -5.92 -1.76
CA TYR A 85 5.86 -5.98 -0.95
C TYR A 85 7.14 -5.56 -1.69
N HIS A 86 7.10 -5.29 -2.99
CA HIS A 86 8.16 -4.67 -3.78
C HIS A 86 7.86 -3.20 -4.06
N VAL A 87 7.93 -2.38 -3.03
CA VAL A 87 7.54 -0.97 -3.08
C VAL A 87 8.48 -0.15 -3.96
N SER A 88 7.90 0.66 -4.84
CA SER A 88 8.62 1.66 -5.65
C SER A 88 8.40 3.09 -5.15
N SER A 89 7.22 3.40 -4.60
CA SER A 89 6.93 4.72 -4.04
C SER A 89 6.24 4.59 -2.68
N PHE A 90 6.96 5.00 -1.62
CA PHE A 90 6.58 4.78 -0.23
C PHE A 90 5.46 5.72 0.26
N PHE A 91 5.25 6.84 -0.42
CA PHE A 91 4.27 7.86 -0.05
C PHE A 91 3.08 7.93 -1.03
N ALA A 92 2.92 6.91 -1.87
CA ALA A 92 1.81 6.82 -2.82
C ALA A 92 1.03 5.52 -2.61
N ALA A 93 -0.30 5.62 -2.65
CA ALA A 93 -1.16 4.45 -2.76
C ALA A 93 -1.01 3.80 -4.13
N SER A 94 -1.12 2.47 -4.20
CA SER A 94 -1.06 1.77 -5.48
C SER A 94 -2.15 2.24 -6.42
N SER A 95 -1.73 2.75 -7.57
CA SER A 95 -2.62 3.19 -8.66
C SER A 95 -3.36 2.03 -9.32
N ARG A 96 -2.91 0.81 -9.07
CA ARG A 96 -3.49 -0.43 -9.60
C ARG A 96 -4.91 -0.68 -9.09
N PHE A 97 -5.21 -0.26 -7.87
CA PHE A 97 -6.50 -0.49 -7.22
C PHE A 97 -7.44 0.70 -7.31
N GLY A 98 -7.00 1.82 -7.87
CA GLY A 98 -7.78 3.03 -8.01
C GLY A 98 -7.02 4.29 -7.62
N THR A 99 -7.77 5.33 -7.26
CA THR A 99 -7.23 6.63 -6.91
C THR A 99 -6.97 6.75 -5.39
N PRO A 100 -6.07 7.66 -4.96
CA PRO A 100 -5.90 7.96 -3.54
C PRO A 100 -7.20 8.39 -2.84
N GLU A 101 -8.10 9.08 -3.55
CA GLU A 101 -9.38 9.48 -2.98
C GLU A 101 -10.33 8.29 -2.75
N GLU A 102 -10.26 7.26 -3.59
CA GLU A 102 -11.01 6.02 -3.40
C GLU A 102 -10.49 5.20 -2.21
N LEU A 103 -9.16 5.19 -1.97
CA LEU A 103 -8.60 4.59 -0.77
C LEU A 103 -9.06 5.33 0.50
N LYS A 104 -9.07 6.67 0.47
CA LYS A 104 -9.60 7.46 1.60
C LYS A 104 -11.07 7.17 1.84
N ALA A 105 -11.87 7.04 0.77
CA ALA A 105 -13.28 6.69 0.89
C ALA A 105 -13.49 5.29 1.49
N LEU A 106 -12.64 4.32 1.13
CA LEU A 106 -12.66 2.98 1.72
C LEU A 106 -12.41 3.05 3.24
N ILE A 107 -11.41 3.81 3.67
CA ILE A 107 -11.07 3.95 5.09
C ILE A 107 -12.22 4.65 5.85
N ASP A 108 -12.76 5.72 5.28
CA ASP A 108 -13.86 6.50 5.87
C ASP A 108 -15.13 5.64 6.04
N GLU A 109 -15.46 4.82 5.02
CA GLU A 109 -16.58 3.88 5.08
C GLU A 109 -16.34 2.77 6.12
N ALA A 110 -15.12 2.22 6.18
CA ALA A 110 -14.77 1.23 7.20
C ALA A 110 -14.98 1.81 8.62
N HIS A 111 -14.52 3.05 8.86
CA HIS A 111 -14.74 3.75 10.11
C HIS A 111 -16.23 4.01 10.38
N GLY A 112 -17.00 4.35 9.35
CA GLY A 112 -18.48 4.49 9.44
C GLY A 112 -19.19 3.20 9.87
N LEU A 113 -18.65 2.05 9.48
CA LEU A 113 -19.12 0.72 9.90
C LEU A 113 -18.56 0.28 11.28
N GLY A 114 -17.70 1.09 11.91
CA GLY A 114 -17.04 0.76 13.18
C GLY A 114 -15.91 -0.24 13.02
N ILE A 115 -15.30 -0.31 11.83
CA ILE A 115 -14.15 -1.19 11.51
C ILE A 115 -12.90 -0.35 11.50
N ALA A 116 -11.92 -0.67 12.34
CA ALA A 116 -10.58 -0.06 12.30
C ALA A 116 -9.80 -0.52 11.05
N VAL A 117 -8.89 0.32 10.59
CA VAL A 117 -8.05 0.02 9.43
C VAL A 117 -6.58 0.04 9.83
N ILE A 118 -5.89 -1.08 9.60
CA ILE A 118 -4.45 -1.21 9.68
C ILE A 118 -3.89 -1.23 8.27
N MET A 119 -2.91 -0.40 7.99
CA MET A 119 -2.16 -0.44 6.74
C MET A 119 -0.84 -1.16 6.97
N ASP A 120 -0.63 -2.25 6.24
CA ASP A 120 0.65 -2.95 6.20
C ASP A 120 1.63 -2.14 5.35
N ILE A 121 2.72 -1.69 5.96
CA ILE A 121 3.70 -0.81 5.34
C ILE A 121 5.07 -1.49 5.35
N VAL A 122 5.69 -1.56 4.17
CA VAL A 122 7.03 -2.12 4.00
C VAL A 122 8.08 -1.08 4.36
N HIS A 123 8.98 -1.42 5.29
CA HIS A 123 10.06 -0.53 5.74
C HIS A 123 11.47 -1.10 5.55
N SER A 124 11.61 -2.41 5.39
CA SER A 124 12.91 -3.08 5.40
C SER A 124 13.67 -2.99 4.08
N HIS A 125 12.95 -2.87 2.97
CA HIS A 125 13.50 -2.98 1.63
C HIS A 125 12.65 -2.23 0.58
N ALA A 126 13.23 -2.05 -0.60
CA ALA A 126 12.56 -1.49 -1.77
C ALA A 126 12.70 -2.44 -2.97
N VAL A 127 11.89 -2.24 -3.99
CA VAL A 127 12.03 -2.95 -5.27
C VAL A 127 13.44 -2.71 -5.86
N LYS A 128 14.04 -3.76 -6.42
CA LYS A 128 15.31 -3.69 -7.13
C LYS A 128 15.10 -3.11 -8.54
N ASN A 129 14.89 -1.81 -8.62
CA ASN A 129 14.64 -1.11 -9.87
C ASN A 129 15.30 0.28 -9.85
N GLU A 130 16.14 0.57 -10.86
CA GLU A 130 16.85 1.84 -10.99
C GLU A 130 16.08 2.88 -11.84
N VAL A 131 15.07 2.45 -12.57
CA VAL A 131 14.25 3.30 -13.45
C VAL A 131 13.03 3.84 -12.74
N GLU A 132 12.53 3.07 -11.78
CA GLU A 132 11.35 3.38 -10.97
C GLU A 132 11.68 3.14 -9.50
N GLY A 133 11.27 4.03 -8.63
CA GLY A 133 11.52 3.93 -7.20
C GLY A 133 12.85 4.55 -6.77
N LEU A 134 13.43 4.03 -5.69
CA LEU A 134 14.57 4.63 -5.01
C LEU A 134 15.93 4.07 -5.42
N GLY A 135 15.97 3.03 -6.28
CA GLY A 135 17.19 2.28 -6.61
C GLY A 135 18.35 3.12 -7.13
N ASN A 136 18.06 4.23 -7.81
CA ASN A 136 19.05 5.19 -8.30
C ASN A 136 18.44 6.60 -8.45
N LEU A 137 17.54 6.98 -7.56
CA LEU A 137 16.75 8.23 -7.68
C LEU A 137 17.62 9.49 -7.74
N ALA A 138 18.70 9.53 -6.97
CA ALA A 138 19.59 10.69 -6.91
C ALA A 138 20.89 10.49 -7.72
N GLY A 139 20.98 9.47 -8.55
CA GLY A 139 22.19 9.13 -9.28
C GLY A 139 23.25 8.41 -8.42
N ASP A 140 22.95 8.14 -7.14
CA ASP A 140 23.74 7.30 -6.25
C ASP A 140 22.91 6.07 -5.87
N PRO A 141 23.26 4.87 -6.37
CA PRO A 141 22.51 3.65 -6.07
C PRO A 141 22.58 3.20 -4.61
N CYS A 142 23.45 3.82 -3.82
CA CYS A 142 23.60 3.54 -2.40
C CYS A 142 23.07 4.66 -1.49
N GLN A 143 22.43 5.70 -2.01
CA GLN A 143 21.98 6.83 -1.20
C GLN A 143 21.10 6.38 -0.01
N TYR A 144 20.18 5.45 -0.22
CA TYR A 144 19.27 4.93 0.81
C TYR A 144 19.62 3.52 1.28
N PHE A 145 20.51 2.84 0.54
CA PHE A 145 20.74 1.42 0.72
C PHE A 145 22.15 1.14 1.23
N TYR A 146 22.37 -0.06 1.76
CA TYR A 146 23.69 -0.54 2.09
C TYR A 146 24.60 -0.57 0.87
N GLN A 147 25.91 -0.63 1.11
CA GLN A 147 26.92 -0.86 0.07
C GLN A 147 27.33 -2.33 0.03
N GLY A 148 27.91 -2.74 -1.11
CA GLY A 148 28.42 -4.09 -1.31
C GLY A 148 27.33 -5.16 -1.22
N ASP A 149 27.70 -6.33 -0.73
CA ASP A 149 26.82 -7.51 -0.69
C ASP A 149 25.59 -7.35 0.20
N ARG A 150 25.61 -6.42 1.15
CA ARG A 150 24.46 -6.12 2.01
C ARG A 150 23.38 -5.31 1.32
N ARG A 151 23.66 -4.71 0.16
CA ARG A 151 22.69 -3.90 -0.58
C ARG A 151 21.51 -4.72 -1.04
N GLU A 152 21.72 -5.96 -1.44
CA GLU A 152 20.70 -6.81 -2.02
C GLU A 152 20.25 -7.90 -1.04
N HIS A 153 18.95 -8.17 -1.01
CA HIS A 153 18.38 -9.29 -0.29
C HIS A 153 18.14 -10.43 -1.27
N PRO A 154 18.99 -11.47 -1.28
CA PRO A 154 18.96 -12.48 -2.35
C PRO A 154 17.66 -13.30 -2.38
N ALA A 155 17.04 -13.54 -1.22
CA ALA A 155 15.80 -14.32 -1.15
C ALA A 155 14.56 -13.54 -1.62
N TRP A 156 14.60 -12.21 -1.58
CA TRP A 156 13.45 -11.37 -1.91
C TRP A 156 13.69 -10.50 -3.16
N ASP A 157 14.86 -10.61 -3.79
CA ASP A 157 15.25 -9.81 -4.95
C ASP A 157 14.93 -8.31 -4.77
N SER A 158 15.39 -7.75 -3.64
CA SER A 158 15.08 -6.40 -3.20
C SER A 158 16.32 -5.67 -2.71
N LEU A 159 16.22 -4.34 -2.51
CA LEU A 159 17.28 -3.49 -1.97
C LEU A 159 17.04 -3.23 -0.49
N CYS A 160 18.04 -3.46 0.35
CA CYS A 160 17.95 -3.29 1.80
C CYS A 160 18.32 -1.86 2.22
N PHE A 161 17.42 -1.21 2.94
CA PHE A 161 17.66 0.13 3.50
C PHE A 161 18.77 0.12 4.55
N ASP A 162 19.60 1.16 4.54
CA ASP A 162 20.60 1.42 5.56
C ASP A 162 20.07 2.43 6.58
N TYR A 163 19.50 1.94 7.66
CA TYR A 163 18.97 2.76 8.75
C TYR A 163 20.05 3.50 9.57
N GLY A 164 21.32 3.36 9.23
CA GLY A 164 22.39 4.21 9.73
C GLY A 164 22.48 5.57 9.05
N LYS A 165 21.68 5.80 8.00
CA LYS A 165 21.67 7.03 7.20
C LYS A 165 20.50 7.94 7.58
N ASN A 166 20.76 9.24 7.69
CA ASN A 166 19.72 10.23 8.01
C ASN A 166 18.63 10.31 6.93
N GLU A 167 18.99 10.04 5.68
CA GLU A 167 18.06 10.04 4.53
C GLU A 167 17.04 8.89 4.58
N VAL A 168 17.28 7.89 5.43
CA VAL A 168 16.40 6.71 5.60
C VAL A 168 15.52 6.86 6.85
N LEU A 169 15.95 7.63 7.84
CA LEU A 169 15.22 7.89 9.08
C LEU A 169 14.16 8.97 8.89
#